data_63a4886832f1c9df9ae27227df1beb5c
#
_entry.id   63a4886832f1c9df9ae27227df1beb5c
#
_cell.length_a   1.000
_cell.length_b   1.000
_cell.length_c   1.000
_cell.angle_alpha   90.00
_cell.angle_beta   90.00
_cell.angle_gamma   90.00
#
_symmetry.space_group_name_H-M   'P 1'
#
loop_
_entity.id
_entity.type
_entity.pdbx_description
1 polymer ?
#
loop_
_entity_poly.entity_id
_entity_poly.type
_entity_poly.pdbx_seq_one_letter_code
_entity_poly.pdbx_strand_id
1 'polypeptide(L)'
;MDALDYQPLLVKPNNHELEAIFKVNLNGITDVEKYARQILAKGAQNVIISMAGDGALLVTSDATYFAKPIKGQVRNSVGAGDSMVAGFTGEFVKSANPLEALKWGVACGTATAFSDDLASIDFIKETYEKVEVEKL
;
A
#
# COMPACT_ATOMS: atom_id res chain seq x y z
N MET A 1 -20.41 -5.22 0.67
CA MET A 1 -19.45 -4.30 -0.03
C MET A 1 -19.49 -4.60 -1.52
N ASP A 2 -20.28 -3.82 -2.21
CA ASP A 2 -20.57 -4.09 -3.63
C ASP A 2 -19.33 -3.96 -4.52
N ALA A 3 -18.40 -3.09 -4.17
CA ALA A 3 -17.18 -2.89 -4.96
C ALA A 3 -16.32 -4.14 -5.09
N LEU A 4 -16.40 -5.07 -4.13
CA LEU A 4 -15.61 -6.31 -4.14
C LEU A 4 -16.22 -7.40 -5.02
N ASP A 5 -17.50 -7.29 -5.39
CA ASP A 5 -18.14 -8.24 -6.29
C ASP A 5 -17.52 -8.23 -7.69
N TYR A 6 -16.85 -7.15 -8.04
CA TYR A 6 -16.18 -6.98 -9.33
C TYR A 6 -14.72 -7.40 -9.32
N GLN A 7 -14.22 -7.96 -8.21
CA GLN A 7 -12.85 -8.41 -8.04
C GLN A 7 -11.84 -7.28 -8.38
N PRO A 8 -11.89 -6.16 -7.67
CA PRO A 8 -10.98 -5.05 -7.96
C PRO A 8 -9.52 -5.48 -7.89
N LEU A 9 -8.69 -4.91 -8.75
CA LEU A 9 -7.26 -5.19 -8.78
C LEU A 9 -6.60 -4.84 -7.45
N LEU A 10 -7.03 -3.75 -6.82
CA LEU A 10 -6.47 -3.26 -5.57
C LEU A 10 -7.53 -2.62 -4.69
N VAL A 11 -7.52 -2.98 -3.42
CA VAL A 11 -8.24 -2.26 -2.37
C VAL A 11 -7.19 -1.76 -1.38
N LYS A 12 -7.25 -0.46 -1.03
CA LYS A 12 -6.22 0.15 -0.18
C LYS A 12 -6.85 0.99 0.94
N PRO A 13 -7.35 0.36 2.01
CA PRO A 13 -7.70 1.13 3.21
C PRO A 13 -6.44 1.49 3.99
N ASN A 14 -6.51 2.57 4.78
CA ASN A 14 -5.49 2.77 5.81
C ASN A 14 -5.90 2.01 7.08
N ASN A 15 -5.00 1.97 8.08
CA ASN A 15 -5.28 1.23 9.32
C ASN A 15 -6.51 1.76 10.06
N HIS A 16 -6.77 3.07 10.04
CA HIS A 16 -7.94 3.66 10.68
C HIS A 16 -9.23 3.28 9.96
N GLU A 17 -9.20 3.25 8.63
CA GLU A 17 -10.34 2.79 7.83
C GLU A 17 -10.63 1.32 8.08
N LEU A 18 -9.58 0.51 8.21
CA LEU A 18 -9.71 -0.92 8.51
C LEU A 18 -10.36 -1.14 9.87
N GLU A 19 -9.94 -0.38 10.89
CA GLU A 19 -10.55 -0.41 12.21
C GLU A 19 -12.04 -0.06 12.15
N ALA A 20 -12.40 0.95 11.35
CA ALA A 20 -13.79 1.36 11.19
C ALA A 20 -14.64 0.30 10.48
N ILE A 21 -14.09 -0.34 9.44
CA ILE A 21 -14.80 -1.38 8.68
C ILE A 21 -15.15 -2.57 9.58
N PHE A 22 -14.21 -3.03 10.39
CA PHE A 22 -14.38 -4.22 11.22
C PHE A 22 -14.78 -3.91 12.66
N LYS A 23 -14.86 -2.63 13.03
CA LYS A 23 -15.22 -2.15 14.38
C LYS A 23 -14.31 -2.77 15.46
N VAL A 24 -13.01 -2.73 15.23
CA VAL A 24 -11.98 -3.31 16.10
C VAL A 24 -10.85 -2.31 16.30
N ASN A 25 -10.01 -2.58 17.30
CA ASN A 25 -8.72 -1.90 17.50
C ASN A 25 -7.62 -2.85 17.04
N LEU A 26 -6.76 -2.38 16.14
CA LEU A 26 -5.68 -3.19 15.59
C LEU A 26 -4.47 -3.18 16.54
N ASN A 27 -3.96 -4.35 16.84
CA ASN A 27 -2.80 -4.54 17.72
C ASN A 27 -1.66 -5.22 16.94
N GLY A 28 -0.95 -4.42 16.14
CA GLY A 28 0.21 -4.91 15.41
C GLY A 28 -0.11 -5.51 14.05
N ILE A 29 0.93 -5.94 13.36
CA ILE A 29 0.89 -6.41 11.98
C ILE A 29 0.03 -7.68 11.83
N THR A 30 0.05 -8.57 12.82
CA THR A 30 -0.75 -9.80 12.77
C THR A 30 -2.24 -9.52 12.65
N ASP A 31 -2.74 -8.54 13.43
CA ASP A 31 -4.15 -8.14 13.34
C ASP A 31 -4.44 -7.47 11.99
N VAL A 32 -3.55 -6.63 11.51
CA VAL A 32 -3.70 -5.96 10.21
C VAL A 32 -3.79 -7.00 9.10
N GLU A 33 -2.90 -7.99 9.11
CA GLU A 33 -2.93 -9.08 8.13
C GLU A 33 -4.23 -9.86 8.18
N LYS A 34 -4.70 -10.19 9.37
CA LYS A 34 -5.93 -10.95 9.57
C LYS A 34 -7.13 -10.28 8.87
N TYR A 35 -7.31 -8.98 9.11
CA TYR A 35 -8.44 -8.27 8.53
C TYR A 35 -8.25 -7.96 7.05
N ALA A 36 -7.01 -7.74 6.61
CA ALA A 36 -6.70 -7.58 5.20
C ALA A 36 -7.04 -8.86 4.42
N ARG A 37 -6.76 -10.03 4.98
CA ARG A 37 -7.13 -11.32 4.37
C ARG A 37 -8.63 -11.51 4.28
N GLN A 38 -9.39 -10.98 5.22
CA GLN A 38 -10.85 -11.02 5.14
C GLN A 38 -11.37 -10.19 3.97
N ILE A 39 -10.76 -9.03 3.71
CA ILE A 39 -11.09 -8.22 2.53
C ILE A 39 -10.73 -8.97 1.25
N LEU A 40 -9.54 -9.59 1.22
CA LEU A 40 -9.09 -10.36 0.07
C LEU A 40 -10.06 -11.49 -0.24
N ALA A 41 -10.54 -12.20 0.80
CA ALA A 41 -11.49 -13.30 0.66
C ALA A 41 -12.83 -12.86 0.06
N LYS A 42 -13.16 -11.58 0.12
CA LYS A 42 -14.37 -11.02 -0.48
C LYS A 42 -14.23 -10.73 -1.97
N GLY A 43 -13.06 -10.95 -2.56
CA GLY A 43 -12.85 -10.89 -4.00
C GLY A 43 -11.81 -9.93 -4.51
N ALA A 44 -11.15 -9.14 -3.68
CA ALA A 44 -10.06 -8.27 -4.13
C ALA A 44 -8.87 -9.12 -4.58
N GLN A 45 -8.16 -8.67 -5.61
CA GLN A 45 -6.96 -9.37 -6.08
C GLN A 45 -5.75 -9.06 -5.20
N ASN A 46 -5.64 -7.82 -4.73
CA ASN A 46 -4.58 -7.35 -3.85
C ASN A 46 -5.17 -6.42 -2.82
N VAL A 47 -4.66 -6.46 -1.59
CA VAL A 47 -5.07 -5.54 -0.53
C VAL A 47 -3.81 -4.91 0.05
N ILE A 48 -3.75 -3.58 0.05
CA ILE A 48 -2.69 -2.83 0.73
C ILE A 48 -3.31 -2.12 1.92
N ILE A 49 -2.70 -2.29 3.09
CA ILE A 49 -3.06 -1.49 4.26
C ILE A 49 -1.94 -0.48 4.47
N SER A 50 -2.26 0.80 4.30
CA SER A 50 -1.30 1.87 4.55
C SER A 50 -1.34 2.25 6.03
N MET A 51 -0.17 2.34 6.66
CA MET A 51 -0.04 2.61 8.09
C MET A 51 0.78 3.86 8.36
N ALA A 52 0.72 4.83 7.46
CA ALA A 52 1.44 6.10 7.55
C ALA A 52 2.93 5.89 7.89
N GLY A 53 3.40 6.41 9.02
CA GLY A 53 4.79 6.27 9.45
C GLY A 53 5.22 4.87 9.83
N ASP A 54 4.30 3.90 9.87
CA ASP A 54 4.60 2.51 10.22
C ASP A 54 4.74 1.58 9.02
N GLY A 55 4.66 2.13 7.80
CA GLY A 55 4.85 1.36 6.59
C GLY A 55 3.56 0.93 5.90
N ALA A 56 3.64 -0.14 5.13
CA ALA A 56 2.49 -0.68 4.40
C ALA A 56 2.53 -2.20 4.33
N LEU A 57 1.37 -2.83 4.38
CA LEU A 57 1.24 -4.27 4.28
C LEU A 57 0.49 -4.62 3.00
N LEU A 58 1.05 -5.51 2.20
CA LEU A 58 0.38 -6.04 1.01
C LEU A 58 -0.01 -7.49 1.25
N VAL A 59 -1.28 -7.81 1.03
CA VAL A 59 -1.78 -9.18 1.10
C VAL A 59 -2.27 -9.61 -0.27
N THR A 60 -1.77 -10.77 -0.72
CA THR A 60 -2.23 -11.43 -1.95
C THR A 60 -2.69 -12.84 -1.61
N SER A 61 -3.24 -13.56 -2.58
CA SER A 61 -3.65 -14.95 -2.36
C SER A 61 -2.48 -15.86 -1.99
N ASP A 62 -1.26 -15.50 -2.42
CA ASP A 62 -0.09 -16.37 -2.27
C ASP A 62 0.86 -15.93 -1.16
N ALA A 63 0.80 -14.68 -0.72
CA ALA A 63 1.81 -14.15 0.21
C ALA A 63 1.36 -12.86 0.90
N THR A 64 2.09 -12.51 1.94
CA THR A 64 1.99 -11.22 2.62
C THR A 64 3.36 -10.57 2.60
N TYR A 65 3.40 -9.29 2.24
CA TYR A 65 4.64 -8.50 2.19
C TYR A 65 4.49 -7.27 3.08
N PHE A 66 5.56 -6.95 3.78
CA PHE A 66 5.62 -5.73 4.59
C PHE A 66 6.66 -4.78 4.01
N ALA A 67 6.25 -3.57 3.66
CA ALA A 67 7.14 -2.49 3.24
C ALA A 67 7.47 -1.63 4.44
N LYS A 68 8.76 -1.54 4.77
CA LYS A 68 9.23 -0.73 5.89
C LYS A 68 9.02 0.75 5.59
N PRO A 69 8.73 1.58 6.61
CA PRO A 69 8.60 3.02 6.40
C PRO A 69 9.94 3.64 6.01
N ILE A 70 9.90 4.60 5.11
CA ILE A 70 11.07 5.40 4.74
C ILE A 70 11.01 6.69 5.55
N LYS A 71 12.08 6.99 6.27
CA LYS A 71 12.14 8.18 7.12
C LYS A 71 12.36 9.44 6.30
N GLY A 72 11.65 10.51 6.64
CA GLY A 72 11.77 11.79 5.99
C GLY A 72 10.73 12.77 6.51
N GLN A 73 10.78 14.00 6.02
CA GLN A 73 9.84 15.02 6.40
C GLN A 73 8.62 15.00 5.48
N VAL A 74 7.46 14.68 6.05
CA VAL A 74 6.20 14.68 5.30
C VAL A 74 5.77 16.12 5.03
N ARG A 75 5.58 16.45 3.75
CA ARG A 75 5.13 17.77 3.30
C ARG A 75 3.74 17.71 2.65
N ASN A 76 3.38 16.56 2.09
CA ASN A 76 2.13 16.39 1.35
C ASN A 76 1.58 14.98 1.60
N SER A 77 0.76 14.83 2.63
CA SER A 77 0.14 13.54 2.93
C SER A 77 -1.10 13.27 2.08
N VAL A 78 -1.73 14.31 1.55
CA VAL A 78 -3.02 14.19 0.84
C VAL A 78 -2.88 13.39 -0.45
N GLY A 79 -1.85 13.67 -1.24
CA GLY A 79 -1.64 12.99 -2.51
C GLY A 79 -0.90 11.67 -2.41
N ALA A 80 -0.32 11.35 -1.25
CA ALA A 80 0.54 10.17 -1.10
C ALA A 80 -0.22 8.86 -1.32
N GLY A 81 -1.44 8.75 -0.80
CA GLY A 81 -2.26 7.56 -0.99
C GLY A 81 -2.63 7.32 -2.44
N ASP A 82 -3.03 8.36 -3.14
CA ASP A 82 -3.37 8.29 -4.57
C ASP A 82 -2.14 7.93 -5.41
N SER A 83 -0.98 8.49 -5.08
CA SER A 83 0.28 8.17 -5.76
C SER A 83 0.68 6.71 -5.53
N MET A 84 0.46 6.17 -4.34
CA MET A 84 0.71 4.77 -4.05
C MET A 84 -0.16 3.85 -4.90
N VAL A 85 -1.45 4.15 -5.00
CA VAL A 85 -2.39 3.38 -5.83
C VAL A 85 -1.96 3.44 -7.30
N ALA A 86 -1.62 4.63 -7.79
CA ALA A 86 -1.19 4.79 -9.19
C ALA A 86 0.10 4.02 -9.48
N GLY A 87 1.09 4.09 -8.59
CA GLY A 87 2.35 3.38 -8.76
C GLY A 87 2.18 1.87 -8.71
N PHE A 88 1.38 1.37 -7.77
CA PHE A 88 1.09 -0.06 -7.67
C PHE A 88 0.36 -0.55 -8.92
N THR A 89 -0.72 0.13 -9.29
CA THR A 89 -1.56 -0.29 -10.41
C THR A 89 -0.79 -0.27 -11.73
N GLY A 90 -0.03 0.79 -11.97
CA GLY A 90 0.76 0.92 -13.19
C GLY A 90 1.79 -0.20 -13.34
N GLU A 91 2.51 -0.53 -12.29
CA GLU A 91 3.50 -1.61 -12.32
C GLU A 91 2.83 -2.98 -12.40
N PHE A 92 1.73 -3.18 -11.68
CA PHE A 92 1.03 -4.46 -11.67
C PHE A 92 0.46 -4.81 -13.05
N VAL A 93 -0.10 -3.84 -13.74
CA VAL A 93 -0.62 -4.03 -15.11
C VAL A 93 0.52 -4.41 -16.06
N LYS A 94 1.71 -3.84 -15.85
CA LYS A 94 2.88 -4.06 -16.70
C LYS A 94 3.54 -5.42 -16.43
N SER A 95 3.76 -5.76 -15.15
CA SER A 95 4.60 -6.91 -14.76
C SER A 95 3.82 -8.07 -14.17
N ALA A 96 2.60 -7.86 -13.71
CA ALA A 96 1.81 -8.81 -12.94
C ALA A 96 2.56 -9.32 -11.69
N ASN A 97 3.51 -8.55 -11.18
CA ASN A 97 4.33 -8.90 -10.03
C ASN A 97 3.95 -8.04 -8.82
N PRO A 98 3.23 -8.61 -7.81
CA PRO A 98 2.77 -7.83 -6.66
C PRO A 98 3.92 -7.21 -5.86
N LEU A 99 5.05 -7.89 -5.73
CA LEU A 99 6.20 -7.37 -4.99
C LEU A 99 6.76 -6.11 -5.65
N GLU A 100 7.00 -6.15 -6.96
CA GLU A 100 7.47 -4.98 -7.70
C GLU A 100 6.42 -3.87 -7.70
N ALA A 101 5.15 -4.22 -7.82
CA ALA A 101 4.06 -3.26 -7.76
C ALA A 101 4.02 -2.54 -6.40
N LEU A 102 4.22 -3.29 -5.31
CA LEU A 102 4.29 -2.70 -3.97
C LEU A 102 5.48 -1.74 -3.85
N LYS A 103 6.65 -2.13 -4.34
CA LYS A 103 7.85 -1.28 -4.30
C LYS A 103 7.62 0.04 -5.03
N TRP A 104 7.06 0.00 -6.23
CA TRP A 104 6.78 1.22 -6.99
C TRP A 104 5.66 2.04 -6.34
N GLY A 105 4.65 1.39 -5.80
CA GLY A 105 3.59 2.07 -5.05
C GLY A 105 4.13 2.83 -3.85
N VAL A 106 4.96 2.18 -3.04
CA VAL A 106 5.60 2.79 -1.86
C VAL A 106 6.53 3.93 -2.29
N ALA A 107 7.31 3.73 -3.37
CA ALA A 107 8.19 4.78 -3.88
C ALA A 107 7.42 6.02 -4.32
N CYS A 108 6.34 5.84 -5.08
CA CYS A 108 5.50 6.95 -5.55
C CYS A 108 4.82 7.67 -4.38
N GLY A 109 4.22 6.92 -3.47
CA GLY A 109 3.56 7.50 -2.30
C GLY A 109 4.50 8.25 -1.39
N THR A 110 5.66 7.66 -1.09
CA THR A 110 6.66 8.26 -0.21
C THR A 110 7.28 9.50 -0.85
N ALA A 111 7.66 9.43 -2.13
CA ALA A 111 8.22 10.57 -2.84
C ALA A 111 7.22 11.74 -2.88
N THR A 112 5.94 11.45 -3.11
CA THR A 112 4.90 12.46 -3.10
C THR A 112 4.73 13.06 -1.70
N ALA A 113 4.74 12.23 -0.66
CA ALA A 113 4.62 12.70 0.73
C ALA A 113 5.76 13.64 1.12
N PHE A 114 6.96 13.43 0.58
CA PHE A 114 8.14 14.23 0.89
C PHE A 114 8.32 15.45 -0.04
N SER A 115 7.40 15.67 -0.95
CA SER A 115 7.45 16.76 -1.92
C SER A 115 6.36 17.79 -1.64
N ASP A 116 6.61 19.06 -1.99
CA ASP A 116 5.61 20.12 -1.86
C ASP A 116 4.49 19.97 -2.90
N ASP A 117 4.77 19.26 -3.99
CA ASP A 117 3.87 19.02 -5.10
C ASP A 117 4.07 17.56 -5.56
N LEU A 118 3.60 17.19 -6.74
CA LEU A 118 3.83 15.85 -7.28
C LEU A 118 5.33 15.59 -7.43
N ALA A 119 5.75 14.39 -7.04
CA ALA A 119 7.15 14.02 -7.13
C ALA A 119 7.60 13.86 -8.58
N SER A 120 8.84 14.27 -8.88
CA SER A 120 9.46 14.01 -10.18
C SER A 120 9.75 12.51 -10.35
N ILE A 121 9.87 12.07 -11.59
CA ILE A 121 10.24 10.68 -11.90
C ILE A 121 11.61 10.33 -11.29
N ASP A 122 12.56 11.26 -11.34
CA ASP A 122 13.89 11.02 -10.78
C ASP A 122 13.84 10.83 -9.27
N PHE A 123 13.03 11.62 -8.56
CA PHE A 123 12.86 11.48 -7.12
C PHE A 123 12.14 10.16 -6.78
N ILE A 124 11.18 9.75 -7.58
CA ILE A 124 10.51 8.46 -7.41
C ILE A 124 11.51 7.31 -7.55
N LYS A 125 12.37 7.35 -8.55
CA LYS A 125 13.41 6.33 -8.76
C LYS A 125 14.42 6.29 -7.61
N GLU A 126 14.83 7.46 -7.13
CA GLU A 126 15.71 7.59 -5.96
C GLU A 126 15.05 6.97 -4.74
N THR A 127 13.77 7.24 -4.54
CA THR A 127 13.00 6.71 -3.41
C THR A 127 12.83 5.19 -3.54
N TYR A 128 12.61 4.69 -4.75
CA TYR A 128 12.50 3.25 -5.01
C TYR A 128 13.73 2.49 -4.49
N GLU A 129 14.92 3.05 -4.65
CA GLU A 129 16.14 2.42 -4.16
C GLU A 129 16.20 2.29 -2.63
N LYS A 130 15.37 3.06 -1.93
CA LYS A 130 15.28 3.02 -0.46
C LYS A 130 14.18 2.12 0.05
N VAL A 131 13.34 1.59 -0.83
CA VAL A 131 12.21 0.73 -0.41
C VAL A 131 12.74 -0.62 0.03
N GLU A 132 12.39 -1.02 1.25
CA GLU A 132 12.72 -2.34 1.79
C GLU A 132 11.42 -3.11 2.05
N VAL A 133 11.32 -4.30 1.47
CA VAL A 133 10.13 -5.15 1.60
C VAL A 133 10.56 -6.52 2.13
N GLU A 134 9.82 -7.00 3.13
CA GLU A 134 9.97 -8.35 3.67
C GLU A 134 8.76 -9.19 3.27
N LYS A 135 9.01 -10.44 2.91
CA LYS A 135 7.93 -11.43 2.78
C LYS A 135 7.69 -12.05 4.15
N LEU A 136 6.48 -11.96 4.62
CA LEU A 136 6.09 -12.53 5.92
C LEU A 136 5.68 -14.00 5.83
#